data_66f30403b3d0e26b78c038402b022715
#
_entry.id   66f30403b3d0e26b78c038402b022715
#
_cell.length_a   1.000
_cell.length_b   1.000
_cell.length_c   1.000
_cell.angle_alpha   90.00
_cell.angle_beta   90.00
_cell.angle_gamma   90.00
#
_symmetry.space_group_name_H-M   'P 1'
#
loop_
_entity.id
_entity.type
_entity.pdbx_description
1 polymer ?
#
loop_
_entity_poly.entity_id
_entity_poly.type
_entity_poly.pdbx_seq_one_letter_code
_entity_poly.pdbx_strand_id
1 'polypeptide(L)'
;MPEKLVEVKDVEISFGEGRKKFVAVHNANFFINKGETFSLVGESGSGKTTIGRAIIGLNDTSNGEIIFDGKKINGYLSHSEKNDLIRRIQMIFQDPAASLNERATVDYILSEGLYNFHLYKDEEERKAKIKEIIKEVGLLEEHLTRYPHEFSGGQRQRIGICLLYTSPSPRDGLL
;
A
#
# COMPACT_ATOMS: atom_id res chain seq x y z
N MET A 1 0.20 -6.35 28.38
CA MET A 1 -0.31 -5.16 27.66
C MET A 1 -0.41 -5.55 26.20
N PRO A 2 -1.40 -5.08 25.44
CA PRO A 2 -1.43 -5.35 24.00
C PRO A 2 -0.16 -4.83 23.34
N GLU A 3 0.36 -5.60 22.41
CA GLU A 3 1.61 -5.26 21.70
C GLU A 3 1.32 -4.22 20.63
N LYS A 4 2.05 -3.10 20.66
CA LYS A 4 1.90 -2.03 19.70
C LYS A 4 2.52 -2.42 18.35
N LEU A 5 1.74 -2.29 17.29
CA LEU A 5 2.21 -2.53 15.93
C LEU A 5 2.72 -1.24 15.27
N VAL A 6 1.96 -0.15 15.42
CA VAL A 6 2.35 1.17 14.89
C VAL A 6 2.35 2.16 16.05
N GLU A 7 3.38 3.00 16.14
CA GLU A 7 3.41 4.16 17.02
C GLU A 7 3.79 5.40 16.21
N VAL A 8 3.00 6.44 16.36
CA VAL A 8 3.23 7.77 15.77
C VAL A 8 3.47 8.72 16.93
N LYS A 9 4.66 9.34 16.99
CA LYS A 9 5.11 10.18 18.10
C LYS A 9 5.54 11.55 17.59
N ASP A 10 4.85 12.58 18.00
CA ASP A 10 5.13 13.99 17.71
C ASP A 10 5.37 14.27 16.20
N VAL A 11 4.64 13.52 15.34
CA VAL A 11 4.85 13.59 13.90
C VAL A 11 4.31 14.87 13.31
N GLU A 12 5.20 15.59 12.63
CA GLU A 12 4.87 16.73 11.78
C GLU A 12 5.18 16.39 10.33
N ILE A 13 4.30 16.79 9.42
CA ILE A 13 4.50 16.63 7.98
C ILE A 13 4.27 17.98 7.33
N SER A 14 5.27 18.49 6.62
CA SER A 14 5.21 19.75 5.90
C SER A 14 5.63 19.58 4.46
N PHE A 15 5.05 20.39 3.57
CA PHE A 15 5.34 20.43 2.14
C PHE A 15 5.81 21.82 1.73
N GLY A 16 6.60 21.89 0.65
CA GLY A 16 7.17 23.13 0.12
C GLY A 16 8.39 23.61 0.93
N GLU A 17 8.99 24.69 0.45
CA GLU A 17 10.20 25.26 1.02
C GLU A 17 10.05 26.77 1.30
N GLY A 18 10.80 27.26 2.26
CA GLY A 18 10.89 28.68 2.60
C GLY A 18 9.52 29.30 2.93
N ARG A 19 9.18 30.42 2.25
CA ARG A 19 7.92 31.15 2.49
C ARG A 19 6.65 30.39 2.03
N LYS A 20 6.79 29.32 1.25
CA LYS A 20 5.69 28.48 0.77
C LYS A 20 5.56 27.18 1.58
N LYS A 21 6.27 27.05 2.70
CA LYS A 21 6.15 25.88 3.57
C LYS A 21 4.75 25.84 4.18
N PHE A 22 4.07 24.71 3.99
CA PHE A 22 2.76 24.43 4.54
C PHE A 22 2.85 23.19 5.43
N VAL A 23 2.35 23.27 6.65
CA VAL A 23 2.31 22.14 7.58
C VAL A 23 0.95 21.47 7.42
N ALA A 24 0.96 20.24 6.90
CA ALA A 24 -0.25 19.45 6.65
C ALA A 24 -0.66 18.61 7.86
N VAL A 25 0.28 18.25 8.72
CA VAL A 25 0.05 17.48 9.95
C VAL A 25 0.87 18.11 11.06
N HIS A 26 0.21 18.42 12.16
CA HIS A 26 0.83 19.00 13.35
C HIS A 26 0.79 18.00 14.50
N ASN A 27 1.95 17.64 15.06
CA ASN A 27 2.10 16.94 16.32
C ASN A 27 1.15 15.73 16.49
N ALA A 28 1.12 14.86 15.46
CA ALA A 28 0.28 13.67 15.51
C ALA A 28 0.84 12.65 16.51
N ASN A 29 -0.02 12.18 17.42
CA ASN A 29 0.31 11.20 18.43
C ASN A 29 -0.79 10.16 18.53
N PHE A 30 -0.50 8.89 18.19
CA PHE A 30 -1.39 7.74 18.38
C PHE A 30 -0.60 6.44 18.25
N PHE A 31 -1.24 5.34 18.59
CA PHE A 31 -0.70 4.00 18.36
C PHE A 31 -1.81 3.05 17.91
N ILE A 32 -1.40 1.94 17.27
CA ILE A 32 -2.26 0.86 16.81
C ILE A 32 -1.67 -0.44 17.37
N ASN A 33 -2.50 -1.24 18.05
CA ASN A 33 -2.06 -2.54 18.56
C ASN A 33 -2.13 -3.62 17.48
N LYS A 34 -1.40 -4.71 17.66
CA LYS A 34 -1.54 -5.90 16.81
C LYS A 34 -2.97 -6.42 16.84
N GLY A 35 -3.54 -6.70 15.67
CA GLY A 35 -4.92 -7.19 15.51
C GLY A 35 -6.02 -6.15 15.74
N GLU A 36 -5.65 -4.87 15.94
CA GLU A 36 -6.61 -3.79 16.14
C GLU A 36 -7.08 -3.20 14.81
N THR A 37 -8.36 -2.83 14.74
CA THR A 37 -8.89 -1.96 13.67
C THR A 37 -8.93 -0.53 14.20
N PHE A 38 -8.08 0.33 13.65
CA PHE A 38 -7.98 1.74 14.03
C PHE A 38 -8.59 2.63 12.94
N SER A 39 -9.42 3.60 13.32
CA SER A 39 -10.04 4.54 12.40
C SER A 39 -9.57 5.97 12.67
N LEU A 40 -9.03 6.62 11.63
CA LEU A 40 -8.66 8.02 11.67
C LEU A 40 -9.76 8.87 11.03
N VAL A 41 -10.48 9.65 11.84
CA VAL A 41 -11.63 10.45 11.43
C VAL A 41 -11.28 11.94 11.44
N GLY A 42 -11.89 12.71 10.55
CA GLY A 42 -11.69 14.16 10.44
C GLY A 42 -12.19 14.70 9.11
N GLU A 43 -12.23 16.02 8.97
CA GLU A 43 -12.69 16.72 7.77
C GLU A 43 -11.79 16.47 6.55
N SER A 44 -12.28 16.80 5.35
CA SER A 44 -11.45 16.77 4.15
C SER A 44 -10.28 17.76 4.30
N GLY A 45 -9.07 17.33 3.94
CA GLY A 45 -7.86 18.16 4.11
C GLY A 45 -7.21 18.11 5.51
N SER A 46 -7.77 17.39 6.50
CA SER A 46 -7.20 17.30 7.86
C SER A 46 -5.92 16.44 7.98
N GLY A 47 -5.30 16.02 6.89
CA GLY A 47 -4.04 15.29 6.91
C GLY A 47 -4.14 13.76 7.04
N LYS A 48 -5.34 13.15 7.09
CA LYS A 48 -5.51 11.69 7.25
C LYS A 48 -4.74 10.87 6.22
N THR A 49 -4.92 11.17 4.94
CA THR A 49 -4.21 10.51 3.84
C THR A 49 -2.71 10.78 3.90
N THR A 50 -2.33 11.98 4.34
CA THR A 50 -0.92 12.39 4.51
C THR A 50 -0.22 11.53 5.56
N ILE A 51 -0.87 11.30 6.71
CA ILE A 51 -0.36 10.40 7.76
C ILE A 51 -0.27 8.96 7.25
N GLY A 52 -1.32 8.45 6.61
CA GLY A 52 -1.31 7.10 6.04
C GLY A 52 -0.15 6.89 5.05
N ARG A 53 0.09 7.87 4.17
CA ARG A 53 1.23 7.85 3.23
C ARG A 53 2.58 7.95 3.93
N ALA A 54 2.68 8.66 5.05
CA ALA A 54 3.91 8.71 5.83
C ALA A 54 4.23 7.38 6.52
N ILE A 55 3.21 6.66 7.02
CA ILE A 55 3.38 5.34 7.64
C ILE A 55 3.95 4.31 6.64
N ILE A 56 3.57 4.39 5.36
CA ILE A 56 4.12 3.51 4.32
C ILE A 56 5.36 4.07 3.61
N GLY A 57 5.90 5.19 4.10
CA GLY A 57 7.13 5.79 3.57
C GLY A 57 6.97 6.52 2.23
N LEU A 58 5.75 6.90 1.82
CA LEU A 58 5.50 7.72 0.63
C LEU A 58 5.61 9.22 0.88
N ASN A 59 5.48 9.66 2.12
CA ASN A 59 5.71 11.05 2.53
C ASN A 59 6.77 11.09 3.62
N ASP A 60 7.71 12.02 3.49
CA ASP A 60 8.68 12.30 4.54
C ASP A 60 8.02 13.06 5.70
N THR A 61 8.53 12.81 6.91
CA THR A 61 8.16 13.55 8.10
C THR A 61 9.14 14.71 8.31
N SER A 62 8.63 15.89 8.68
CA SER A 62 9.48 17.04 9.05
C SER A 62 10.00 16.93 10.47
N ASN A 63 9.25 16.25 11.35
CA ASN A 63 9.61 15.99 12.74
C ASN A 63 8.91 14.74 13.27
N GLY A 64 9.36 14.23 14.41
CA GLY A 64 8.78 13.11 15.11
C GLY A 64 9.21 11.74 14.59
N GLU A 65 8.58 10.71 15.11
CA GLU A 65 8.93 9.32 14.83
C GLU A 65 7.72 8.48 14.47
N ILE A 66 7.87 7.64 13.44
CA ILE A 66 6.96 6.55 13.12
C ILE A 66 7.69 5.24 13.40
N ILE A 67 7.10 4.43 14.26
CA ILE A 67 7.66 3.15 14.67
C ILE A 67 6.69 2.05 14.23
N PHE A 68 7.21 1.04 13.53
CA PHE A 68 6.45 -0.13 13.12
C PHE A 68 7.13 -1.38 13.69
N ASP A 69 6.36 -2.17 14.48
CA ASP A 69 6.84 -3.39 15.14
C ASP A 69 8.16 -3.17 15.89
N GLY A 70 8.24 -2.08 16.67
CA GLY A 70 9.39 -1.69 17.47
C GLY A 70 10.56 -1.05 16.71
N LYS A 71 10.48 -0.91 15.37
CA LYS A 71 11.53 -0.28 14.55
C LYS A 71 11.06 1.05 14.01
N LYS A 72 11.92 2.07 14.08
CA LYS A 72 11.67 3.38 13.42
C LYS A 72 11.70 3.19 11.91
N ILE A 73 10.67 3.68 11.23
CA ILE A 73 10.47 3.50 9.78
C ILE A 73 10.47 4.81 8.99
N ASN A 74 10.57 5.97 9.64
CA ASN A 74 10.71 7.26 8.96
C ASN A 74 12.18 7.74 9.01
N GLY A 75 12.60 8.48 7.98
CA GLY A 75 13.97 8.91 7.78
C GLY A 75 14.76 7.96 6.89
N TYR A 76 16.08 7.88 7.09
CA TYR A 76 16.92 7.01 6.27
C TYR A 76 16.69 5.53 6.60
N LEU A 77 16.30 4.78 5.59
CA LEU A 77 16.20 3.32 5.63
C LEU A 77 17.10 2.72 4.56
N SER A 78 17.79 1.66 4.87
CA SER A 78 18.54 0.85 3.90
C SER A 78 17.57 0.20 2.89
N HIS A 79 18.10 -0.25 1.75
CA HIS A 79 17.29 -0.93 0.72
C HIS A 79 16.59 -2.19 1.28
N SER A 80 17.28 -2.94 2.12
CA SER A 80 16.73 -4.14 2.78
C SER A 80 15.57 -3.81 3.71
N GLU A 81 15.70 -2.75 4.52
CA GLU A 81 14.63 -2.31 5.44
C GLU A 81 13.40 -1.78 4.70
N LYS A 82 13.61 -1.05 3.58
CA LYS A 82 12.50 -0.62 2.71
C LYS A 82 11.76 -1.81 2.12
N ASN A 83 12.48 -2.81 1.63
CA ASN A 83 11.87 -4.01 1.06
C ASN A 83 11.10 -4.82 2.12
N ASP A 84 11.62 -4.92 3.36
CA ASP A 84 10.91 -5.55 4.46
C ASP A 84 9.62 -4.80 4.79
N LEU A 85 9.68 -3.47 4.86
CA LEU A 85 8.51 -2.64 5.12
C LEU A 85 7.41 -2.78 4.06
N ILE A 86 7.79 -2.77 2.76
CA ILE A 86 6.85 -2.94 1.64
C ILE A 86 6.14 -4.29 1.72
N ARG A 87 6.83 -5.35 2.16
CA ARG A 87 6.23 -6.69 2.34
C ARG A 87 5.26 -6.76 3.51
N ARG A 88 5.40 -5.88 4.51
CA ARG A 88 4.66 -5.96 5.77
C ARG A 88 3.54 -4.93 5.89
N ILE A 89 3.56 -3.88 5.06
CA ILE A 89 2.53 -2.83 5.07
C ILE A 89 2.03 -2.63 3.65
N GLN A 90 0.72 -2.71 3.47
CA GLN A 90 0.06 -2.44 2.20
C GLN A 90 -0.96 -1.32 2.36
N MET A 91 -1.17 -0.56 1.28
CA MET A 91 -2.14 0.52 1.24
C MET A 91 -3.13 0.32 0.09
N ILE A 92 -4.40 0.43 0.41
CA ILE A 92 -5.46 0.57 -0.60
C ILE A 92 -5.68 2.07 -0.82
N PHE A 93 -5.43 2.53 -2.05
CA PHE A 93 -5.68 3.92 -2.42
C PHE A 93 -7.18 4.19 -2.55
N GLN A 94 -7.58 5.43 -2.33
CA GLN A 94 -8.98 5.87 -2.42
C GLN A 94 -9.55 5.66 -3.84
N ASP A 95 -8.73 5.78 -4.87
CA ASP A 95 -9.04 5.41 -6.24
C ASP A 95 -8.00 4.41 -6.76
N PRO A 96 -8.21 3.09 -6.55
CA PRO A 96 -7.30 2.07 -7.05
C PRO A 96 -7.22 2.08 -8.57
N ALA A 97 -8.30 2.48 -9.25
CA ALA A 97 -8.35 2.52 -10.71
C ALA A 97 -7.38 3.54 -11.31
N ALA A 98 -7.15 4.67 -10.62
CA ALA A 98 -6.21 5.68 -11.07
C ALA A 98 -4.74 5.25 -10.97
N SER A 99 -4.44 4.18 -10.23
CA SER A 99 -3.07 3.64 -10.08
C SER A 99 -2.72 2.59 -11.14
N LEU A 100 -3.67 2.14 -11.95
CA LEU A 100 -3.43 1.15 -13.01
C LEU A 100 -2.67 1.76 -14.18
N ASN A 101 -1.67 1.03 -14.68
CA ASN A 101 -0.95 1.40 -15.89
C ASN A 101 -1.83 1.16 -17.13
N GLU A 102 -2.41 2.22 -17.70
CA GLU A 102 -3.29 2.18 -18.88
C GLU A 102 -2.62 1.60 -20.15
N ARG A 103 -1.29 1.46 -20.17
CA ARG A 103 -0.51 0.94 -21.30
C ARG A 103 -0.12 -0.52 -21.15
N ALA A 104 -0.48 -1.15 -20.05
CA ALA A 104 -0.19 -2.55 -19.76
C ALA A 104 -1.48 -3.37 -19.73
N THR A 105 -1.39 -4.65 -20.12
CA THR A 105 -2.51 -5.58 -19.98
C THR A 105 -2.75 -5.93 -18.52
N VAL A 106 -3.96 -6.39 -18.20
CA VAL A 106 -4.31 -6.81 -16.83
C VAL A 106 -3.40 -7.93 -16.35
N ASP A 107 -3.04 -8.90 -17.21
CA ASP A 107 -2.07 -9.96 -16.86
C ASP A 107 -0.73 -9.37 -16.43
N TYR A 108 -0.18 -8.40 -17.18
CA TYR A 108 1.08 -7.75 -16.83
C TYR A 108 0.99 -6.99 -15.51
N ILE A 109 -0.07 -6.20 -15.32
CA ILE A 109 -0.31 -5.41 -14.09
C ILE A 109 -0.36 -6.32 -12.88
N LEU A 110 -1.13 -7.42 -12.94
CA LEU A 110 -1.25 -8.36 -11.84
C LEU A 110 0.03 -9.18 -11.61
N SER A 111 0.82 -9.39 -12.66
CA SER A 111 2.09 -10.12 -12.56
C SER A 111 3.21 -9.29 -11.96
N GLU A 112 3.14 -7.97 -11.98
CA GLU A 112 4.23 -7.09 -11.57
C GLU A 112 4.69 -7.36 -10.13
N GLY A 113 3.76 -7.55 -9.20
CA GLY A 113 4.07 -7.93 -7.81
C GLY A 113 4.75 -9.28 -7.73
N LEU A 114 4.27 -10.28 -8.47
CA LEU A 114 4.87 -11.61 -8.50
C LEU A 114 6.30 -11.58 -9.06
N TYR A 115 6.57 -10.79 -10.12
CA TYR A 115 7.91 -10.61 -10.69
C TYR A 115 8.86 -9.92 -9.70
N ASN A 116 8.44 -8.80 -9.15
CA ASN A 116 9.29 -7.96 -8.30
C ASN A 116 9.72 -8.67 -7.00
N PHE A 117 8.87 -9.55 -6.48
CA PHE A 117 9.12 -10.26 -5.23
C PHE A 117 9.47 -11.75 -5.40
N HIS A 118 9.60 -12.22 -6.65
CA HIS A 118 9.90 -13.64 -6.99
C HIS A 118 8.96 -14.63 -6.30
N LEU A 119 7.65 -14.39 -6.38
CA LEU A 119 6.61 -15.17 -5.68
C LEU A 119 6.06 -16.35 -6.49
N TYR A 120 6.77 -16.81 -7.50
CA TYR A 120 6.42 -17.95 -8.35
C TYR A 120 7.69 -18.73 -8.74
N LYS A 121 7.54 -20.01 -9.05
CA LYS A 121 8.64 -20.89 -9.46
C LYS A 121 8.83 -20.89 -10.97
N ASP A 122 7.71 -20.90 -11.70
CA ASP A 122 7.66 -20.98 -13.15
C ASP A 122 6.44 -20.22 -13.71
N GLU A 123 6.41 -20.06 -15.03
CA GLU A 123 5.34 -19.35 -15.71
C GLU A 123 3.96 -20.03 -15.58
N GLU A 124 3.90 -21.34 -15.34
CA GLU A 124 2.64 -22.05 -15.14
C GLU A 124 2.05 -21.70 -13.77
N GLU A 125 2.86 -21.70 -12.73
CA GLU A 125 2.44 -21.27 -11.38
C GLU A 125 2.00 -19.80 -11.37
N ARG A 126 2.75 -18.90 -12.04
CA ARG A 126 2.36 -17.50 -12.18
C ARG A 126 0.97 -17.35 -12.80
N LYS A 127 0.76 -17.99 -13.95
CA LYS A 127 -0.53 -17.93 -14.65
C LYS A 127 -1.67 -18.52 -13.81
N ALA A 128 -1.41 -19.62 -13.10
CA ALA A 128 -2.40 -20.24 -12.23
C ALA A 128 -2.84 -19.28 -11.12
N LYS A 129 -1.88 -18.64 -10.42
CA LYS A 129 -2.15 -17.63 -9.37
C LYS A 129 -2.96 -16.47 -9.91
N ILE A 130 -2.58 -15.89 -11.05
CA ILE A 130 -3.31 -14.76 -11.65
C ILE A 130 -4.74 -15.16 -12.02
N LYS A 131 -4.93 -16.35 -12.58
CA LYS A 131 -6.28 -16.87 -12.93
C LYS A 131 -7.15 -17.08 -11.69
N GLU A 132 -6.59 -17.53 -10.61
CA GLU A 132 -7.30 -17.69 -9.34
C GLU A 132 -7.75 -16.32 -8.80
N ILE A 133 -6.82 -15.40 -8.66
CA ILE A 133 -7.08 -14.06 -8.12
C ILE A 133 -8.14 -13.31 -8.95
N ILE A 134 -8.06 -13.34 -10.27
CA ILE A 134 -9.02 -12.63 -11.12
C ILE A 134 -10.43 -13.20 -11.00
N LYS A 135 -10.56 -14.52 -10.80
CA LYS A 135 -11.84 -15.18 -10.55
C LYS A 135 -12.46 -14.81 -9.20
N GLU A 136 -11.65 -14.68 -8.15
CA GLU A 136 -12.10 -14.28 -6.80
C GLU A 136 -12.80 -12.91 -6.80
N VAL A 137 -12.34 -11.99 -7.65
CA VAL A 137 -12.98 -10.67 -7.79
C VAL A 137 -14.11 -10.65 -8.81
N GLY A 138 -14.53 -11.82 -9.34
CA GLY A 138 -15.65 -11.97 -10.29
C GLY A 138 -15.35 -11.44 -11.69
N LEU A 139 -14.10 -11.50 -12.11
CA LEU A 139 -13.68 -11.21 -13.48
C LEU A 139 -13.38 -12.52 -14.23
N LEU A 140 -13.39 -12.46 -15.56
CA LEU A 140 -13.16 -13.61 -16.43
C LEU A 140 -11.69 -13.70 -16.84
N GLU A 141 -11.22 -14.91 -17.13
CA GLU A 141 -9.84 -15.15 -17.59
C GLU A 141 -9.52 -14.43 -18.91
N GLU A 142 -10.49 -14.29 -19.81
CA GLU A 142 -10.34 -13.53 -21.05
C GLU A 142 -10.04 -12.03 -20.82
N HIS A 143 -10.34 -11.50 -19.65
CA HIS A 143 -10.04 -10.13 -19.27
C HIS A 143 -8.55 -9.87 -19.08
N LEU A 144 -7.74 -10.89 -18.87
CA LEU A 144 -6.30 -10.78 -18.65
C LEU A 144 -5.55 -10.15 -19.83
N THR A 145 -6.04 -10.31 -21.04
CA THR A 145 -5.43 -9.77 -22.27
C THR A 145 -5.83 -8.32 -22.57
N ARG A 146 -6.81 -7.79 -21.85
CA ARG A 146 -7.35 -6.44 -22.05
C ARG A 146 -6.56 -5.39 -21.28
N TYR A 147 -6.76 -4.14 -21.68
CA TYR A 147 -6.18 -2.96 -21.04
C TYR A 147 -7.16 -2.31 -20.06
N PRO A 148 -6.70 -1.59 -19.02
CA PRO A 148 -7.57 -0.95 -18.02
C PRO A 148 -8.67 -0.06 -18.59
N HIS A 149 -8.41 0.68 -19.65
CA HIS A 149 -9.40 1.56 -20.30
C HIS A 149 -10.58 0.83 -20.95
N GLU A 150 -10.49 -0.48 -21.15
CA GLU A 150 -11.55 -1.32 -21.70
C GLU A 150 -12.56 -1.79 -20.63
N PHE A 151 -12.35 -1.41 -19.37
CA PHE A 151 -13.14 -1.84 -18.22
C PHE A 151 -13.99 -0.70 -17.64
N SER A 152 -15.14 -1.05 -17.05
CA SER A 152 -15.90 -0.12 -16.24
C SER A 152 -15.14 0.30 -14.97
N GLY A 153 -15.51 1.44 -14.37
CA GLY A 153 -14.89 1.91 -13.13
C GLY A 153 -14.89 0.87 -12.01
N GLY A 154 -16.00 0.16 -11.82
CA GLY A 154 -16.09 -0.90 -10.82
C GLY A 154 -15.21 -2.12 -11.13
N GLN A 155 -15.05 -2.49 -12.40
CA GLN A 155 -14.13 -3.55 -12.79
C GLN A 155 -12.67 -3.14 -12.57
N ARG A 156 -12.28 -1.89 -12.89
CA ARG A 156 -10.95 -1.34 -12.60
C ARG A 156 -10.64 -1.33 -11.11
N GLN A 157 -11.62 -1.01 -10.26
CA GLN A 157 -11.46 -1.11 -8.81
C GLN A 157 -11.17 -2.55 -8.36
N ARG A 158 -11.85 -3.54 -8.93
CA ARG A 158 -11.58 -4.96 -8.64
C ARG A 158 -10.18 -5.38 -9.08
N ILE A 159 -9.72 -4.95 -10.26
CA ILE A 159 -8.33 -5.18 -10.70
C ILE A 159 -7.34 -4.53 -9.72
N GLY A 160 -7.61 -3.31 -9.25
CA GLY A 160 -6.78 -2.64 -8.24
C GLY A 160 -6.73 -3.39 -6.90
N ILE A 161 -7.83 -4.05 -6.50
CA ILE A 161 -7.84 -4.92 -5.31
C ILE A 161 -6.98 -6.17 -5.53
N CYS A 162 -6.99 -6.76 -6.73
CA CYS A 162 -6.15 -7.93 -7.04
C CYS A 162 -4.66 -7.66 -6.79
N LEU A 163 -4.18 -6.41 -6.97
CA LEU A 163 -2.78 -6.05 -6.71
C LEU A 163 -2.34 -6.30 -5.26
N LEU A 164 -3.27 -6.29 -4.31
CA LEU A 164 -2.98 -6.62 -2.92
C LEU A 164 -2.65 -8.11 -2.72
N TYR A 165 -3.20 -8.98 -3.57
CA TYR A 165 -2.99 -10.44 -3.51
C TYR A 165 -1.78 -10.89 -4.34
N THR A 166 -1.32 -10.07 -5.28
CA THR A 166 -0.12 -10.35 -6.07
C THR A 166 1.15 -9.79 -5.46
N SER A 167 1.03 -8.93 -4.45
CA SER A 167 2.13 -8.45 -3.61
C SER A 167 2.27 -9.33 -2.37
N PRO A 168 3.45 -9.42 -1.74
CA PRO A 168 3.60 -10.13 -0.47
C PRO A 168 2.61 -9.59 0.55
N SER A 169 1.75 -10.46 1.07
CA SER A 169 0.79 -10.05 2.08
C SER A 169 1.38 -10.19 3.48
N PRO A 170 1.11 -9.25 4.41
CA PRO A 170 1.42 -9.45 5.81
C PRO A 170 0.80 -10.74 6.42
N ARG A 171 -0.20 -11.31 5.73
CA ARG A 171 -0.87 -12.55 6.14
C ARG A 171 -0.13 -13.82 5.71
N ASP A 172 0.75 -13.76 4.70
CA ASP A 172 1.45 -14.94 4.16
C ASP A 172 2.49 -15.52 5.16
N GLY A 173 2.81 -14.80 6.22
CA GLY A 173 3.67 -15.25 7.33
C GLY A 173 2.92 -15.79 8.55
N LEU A 174 1.58 -15.92 8.49
CA LEU A 174 0.73 -16.34 9.60
C LEU A 174 0.01 -17.69 9.35
N LEU A 175 0.35 -18.40 8.27
CA LEU A 175 -0.13 -19.77 7.97
C LEU A 175 0.95 -20.79 8.20
#